data_fb303c22adcaa2016c770edcf437cf47
#
_entry.id   fb303c22adcaa2016c770edcf437cf47
#
_cell.length_a   1.000
_cell.length_b   1.000
_cell.length_c   1.000
_cell.angle_alpha   90.00
_cell.angle_beta   90.00
_cell.angle_gamma   90.00
#
_symmetry.space_group_name_H-M   'P 1'
#
loop_
_entity.id
_entity.type
_entity.pdbx_description
1 polymer ?
#
loop_
_entity_poly.entity_id
_entity_poly.type
_entity_poly.pdbx_seq_one_letter_code
_entity_poly.pdbx_strand_id
1 'polypeptide(L)'
;MTQRPQMMILAVLVHLAKLYGKGYSYPSQATILTRLAERYHVKMSRATLNRHLKALENLGWFQRVQRHRKRADGSLEMHSTLYKLAREAFGLFA
;
A
#
# COMPACT_ATOMS: atom_id res chain seq x y z
N MET A 1 19.46 0.71 3.98
CA MET A 1 18.58 1.65 4.69
C MET A 1 17.40 2.03 3.81
N THR A 2 16.21 1.98 4.35
CA THR A 2 15.00 2.35 3.60
C THR A 2 14.97 3.87 3.42
N GLN A 3 14.75 4.33 2.19
CA GLN A 3 14.68 5.76 1.90
C GLN A 3 13.45 6.39 2.52
N ARG A 4 13.55 7.69 2.83
CA ARG A 4 12.49 8.43 3.48
C ARG A 4 11.14 8.39 2.75
N PRO A 5 11.08 8.58 1.41
CA PRO A 5 9.79 8.45 0.70
C PRO A 5 9.15 7.07 0.85
N GLN A 6 9.97 6.01 0.88
CA GLN A 6 9.47 4.65 1.10
C GLN A 6 8.86 4.51 2.48
N MET A 7 9.46 5.11 3.49
CA MET A 7 8.91 5.09 4.85
C MET A 7 7.58 5.83 4.95
N MET A 8 7.43 6.93 4.23
CA MET A 8 6.17 7.67 4.18
C MET A 8 5.06 6.84 3.56
N ILE A 9 5.36 6.13 2.47
CA ILE A 9 4.41 5.23 1.82
C ILE A 9 3.99 4.12 2.78
N LEU A 10 4.96 3.51 3.45
CA LEU A 10 4.69 2.46 4.43
C LEU A 10 3.82 2.99 5.57
N ALA A 11 4.10 4.20 6.07
CA ALA A 11 3.32 4.83 7.12
C ALA A 11 1.86 5.03 6.71
N VAL A 12 1.61 5.43 5.46
CA VAL A 12 0.25 5.58 4.93
C VAL A 12 -0.46 4.23 4.95
N LEU A 13 0.18 3.17 4.47
CA LEU A 13 -0.41 1.83 4.44
C LEU A 13 -0.72 1.32 5.84
N VAL A 14 0.20 1.50 6.79
CA VAL A 14 0.00 1.09 8.19
C VAL A 14 -1.15 1.87 8.82
N HIS A 15 -1.19 3.18 8.60
CA HIS A 15 -2.26 4.03 9.15
C HIS A 15 -3.64 3.57 8.65
N LEU A 16 -3.77 3.30 7.36
CA LEU A 16 -5.02 2.84 6.79
C LEU A 16 -5.41 1.46 7.34
N ALA A 17 -4.45 0.56 7.50
CA ALA A 17 -4.71 -0.74 8.10
C ALA A 17 -5.22 -0.62 9.54
N LYS A 18 -4.64 0.30 10.32
CA LYS A 18 -5.10 0.57 11.69
C LYS A 18 -6.52 1.12 11.71
N LEU A 19 -6.86 2.01 10.76
CA LEU A 19 -8.21 2.55 10.65
C LEU A 19 -9.23 1.46 10.37
N TYR A 20 -8.86 0.45 9.59
CA TYR A 20 -9.74 -0.67 9.30
C TYR A 20 -9.74 -1.72 10.41
N GLY A 21 -8.83 -1.61 11.39
CA GLY A 21 -8.68 -2.59 12.46
C GLY A 21 -8.18 -3.94 11.98
N LYS A 22 -7.39 -3.96 10.91
CA LYS A 22 -6.92 -5.20 10.27
C LYS A 22 -5.41 -5.16 10.04
N GLY A 23 -4.83 -6.32 9.74
CA GLY A 23 -3.40 -6.42 9.40
C GLY A 23 -3.11 -6.15 7.92
N TYR A 24 -4.08 -5.59 7.20
CA TYR A 24 -3.94 -5.29 5.78
C TYR A 24 -4.73 -4.03 5.42
N SER A 25 -4.39 -3.44 4.27
CA SER A 25 -5.15 -2.33 3.71
C SER A 25 -5.28 -2.52 2.19
N TYR A 26 -6.23 -1.84 1.57
CA TYR A 26 -6.48 -1.99 0.15
C TYR A 26 -6.78 -0.65 -0.53
N PRO A 27 -5.96 0.38 -0.29
CA PRO A 27 -6.18 1.67 -0.96
C PRO A 27 -5.82 1.58 -2.43
N SER A 28 -6.47 2.39 -3.26
CA SER A 28 -6.04 2.57 -4.63
C SER A 28 -4.73 3.37 -4.65
N GLN A 29 -3.99 3.31 -5.77
CA GLN A 29 -2.78 4.11 -5.91
C GLN A 29 -3.11 5.61 -5.82
N ALA A 30 -4.25 6.02 -6.37
CA ALA A 30 -4.70 7.41 -6.26
C ALA A 30 -4.87 7.82 -4.81
N THR A 31 -5.45 6.95 -3.97
CA THR A 31 -5.62 7.20 -2.54
C THR A 31 -4.27 7.35 -1.85
N ILE A 32 -3.31 6.47 -2.16
CA ILE A 32 -1.97 6.55 -1.58
C ILE A 32 -1.31 7.87 -1.95
N LEU A 33 -1.38 8.26 -3.23
CA LEU A 33 -0.80 9.52 -3.70
C LEU A 33 -1.44 10.74 -3.02
N THR A 34 -2.76 10.72 -2.87
CA THR A 34 -3.50 11.79 -2.19
C THR A 34 -3.07 11.90 -0.73
N ARG A 35 -2.98 10.78 -0.02
CA ARG A 35 -2.56 10.77 1.38
C ARG A 35 -1.13 11.27 1.56
N LEU A 36 -0.23 10.91 0.65
CA LEU A 36 1.14 11.40 0.69
C LEU A 36 1.20 12.91 0.52
N ALA A 37 0.42 13.45 -0.42
CA ALA A 37 0.37 14.89 -0.66
C ALA A 37 -0.21 15.64 0.54
N GLU A 38 -1.31 15.15 1.11
CA GLU A 38 -2.00 15.81 2.23
C GLU A 38 -1.21 15.75 3.52
N ARG A 39 -0.62 14.58 3.82
CA ARG A 39 -0.02 14.32 5.13
C ARG A 39 1.45 14.71 5.20
N TYR A 40 2.19 14.50 4.12
CA TYR A 40 3.64 14.71 4.09
C TYR A 40 4.07 15.76 3.08
N HIS A 41 3.14 16.34 2.34
CA HIS A 41 3.41 17.31 1.27
C HIS A 41 4.36 16.74 0.21
N VAL A 42 4.24 15.44 -0.05
CA VAL A 42 5.04 14.73 -1.04
C VAL A 42 4.19 14.42 -2.25
N LYS A 43 4.66 14.85 -3.42
CA LYS A 43 4.02 14.54 -4.70
C LYS A 43 4.94 13.65 -5.51
N MET A 44 4.38 12.61 -6.11
CA MET A 44 5.12 11.71 -7.00
C MET A 44 4.20 11.14 -8.06
N SER A 45 4.78 10.66 -9.15
CA SER A 45 4.03 9.97 -10.20
C SER A 45 3.68 8.55 -9.77
N ARG A 46 2.72 7.94 -10.48
CA ARG A 46 2.39 6.53 -10.25
C ARG A 46 3.57 5.61 -10.51
N ALA A 47 4.38 5.93 -11.53
CA ALA A 47 5.57 5.14 -11.84
C ALA A 47 6.56 5.15 -10.67
N THR A 48 6.78 6.31 -10.07
CA THR A 48 7.65 6.44 -8.90
C THR A 48 7.06 5.70 -7.70
N LEU A 49 5.76 5.84 -7.47
CA LEU A 49 5.06 5.11 -6.40
C LEU A 49 5.24 3.60 -6.56
N ASN A 50 5.00 3.08 -7.76
CA ASN A 50 5.15 1.65 -8.03
C ASN A 50 6.56 1.16 -7.77
N ARG A 51 7.56 1.98 -8.12
CA ARG A 51 8.95 1.64 -7.88
C ARG A 51 9.25 1.51 -6.39
N HIS A 52 8.75 2.44 -5.58
CA HIS A 52 8.90 2.38 -4.13
C HIS A 52 8.12 1.22 -3.52
N LEU A 53 6.90 0.96 -4.00
CA LEU A 53 6.10 -0.17 -3.53
C LEU A 53 6.82 -1.49 -3.78
N LYS A 54 7.41 -1.65 -4.96
CA LYS A 54 8.16 -2.86 -5.29
C LYS A 54 9.39 -3.00 -4.39
N ALA A 55 10.10 -1.92 -4.10
CA ALA A 55 11.24 -1.95 -3.21
C ALA A 55 10.84 -2.37 -1.79
N LEU A 56 9.75 -1.82 -1.27
CA LEU A 56 9.22 -2.16 0.06
C LEU A 56 8.79 -3.63 0.12
N GLU A 57 8.14 -4.11 -0.94
CA GLU A 57 7.73 -5.50 -1.03
C GLU A 57 8.94 -6.44 -1.02
N ASN A 58 9.98 -6.08 -1.77
CA ASN A 58 11.21 -6.85 -1.82
C ASN A 58 11.95 -6.87 -0.48
N LEU A 59 11.81 -5.81 0.32
CA LEU A 59 12.38 -5.73 1.66
C LEU A 59 11.55 -6.49 2.70
N GLY A 60 10.38 -6.98 2.32
CA GLY A 60 9.54 -7.77 3.21
C GLY A 60 8.61 -6.99 4.12
N TRP A 61 8.42 -5.69 3.87
CA TRP A 61 7.53 -4.86 4.69
C TRP A 61 6.06 -5.17 4.46
N PHE A 62 5.70 -5.63 3.27
CA PHE A 62 4.34 -6.07 2.97
C PHE A 62 4.36 -7.02 1.77
N GLN A 63 3.25 -7.70 1.58
CA GLN A 63 3.01 -8.57 0.42
C GLN A 63 1.78 -8.04 -0.30
N ARG A 64 1.88 -7.84 -1.61
CA ARG A 64 0.74 -7.43 -2.42
C ARG A 64 -0.01 -8.68 -2.88
N VAL A 65 -1.31 -8.66 -2.67
CA VAL A 65 -2.20 -9.73 -3.12
C VAL A 65 -3.22 -9.10 -4.05
N GLN A 66 -3.19 -9.52 -5.31
CA GLN A 66 -4.18 -9.07 -6.28
C GLN A 66 -5.46 -9.86 -6.10
N ARG A 67 -6.57 -9.15 -5.93
CA ARG A 67 -7.86 -9.78 -5.77
C ARG A 67 -8.61 -9.75 -7.09
N HIS A 68 -9.26 -10.88 -7.41
CA HIS A 68 -10.08 -11.00 -8.61
C HIS A 68 -11.50 -11.33 -8.21
N ARG A 69 -12.44 -10.73 -8.93
CA ARG A 69 -13.86 -11.00 -8.74
C ARG A 69 -14.38 -11.65 -10.01
N LYS A 70 -15.09 -12.78 -9.86
CA LYS A 70 -15.67 -13.46 -10.98
C LYS A 70 -16.95 -12.74 -11.41
N ARG A 71 -17.03 -12.37 -12.69
CA ARG A 71 -18.22 -11.75 -13.25
C ARG A 71 -19.27 -12.81 -13.59
N ALA A 72 -20.52 -12.35 -13.79
CA ALA A 72 -21.61 -13.24 -14.16
C ALA A 72 -21.38 -14.00 -15.46
N ASP A 73 -20.59 -13.43 -16.40
CA ASP A 73 -20.26 -14.05 -17.67
C ASP A 73 -19.08 -15.05 -17.59
N GLY A 74 -18.53 -15.24 -16.39
CA GLY A 74 -17.41 -16.16 -16.17
C GLY A 74 -16.04 -15.53 -16.27
N SER A 75 -15.93 -14.28 -16.75
CA SER A 75 -14.64 -13.58 -16.82
C SER A 75 -14.20 -13.11 -15.44
N LEU A 76 -12.89 -12.87 -15.29
CA LEU A 76 -12.33 -12.34 -14.04
C LEU A 76 -12.14 -10.83 -14.14
N GLU A 77 -12.61 -10.13 -13.13
CA GLU A 77 -12.41 -8.70 -12.99
C GLU A 77 -11.36 -8.45 -11.93
N MET A 78 -10.35 -7.61 -12.24
CA MET A 78 -9.35 -7.25 -11.27
C MET A 78 -9.96 -6.28 -10.25
N HIS A 79 -9.94 -6.70 -8.98
CA HIS A 79 -10.38 -5.88 -7.87
C HIS A 79 -9.18 -5.12 -7.30
N SER A 80 -9.37 -4.34 -6.22
CA SER A 80 -8.27 -3.59 -5.63
C SER A 80 -7.16 -4.50 -5.10
N THR A 81 -5.92 -4.03 -5.19
CA THR A 81 -4.77 -4.71 -4.62
C THR A 81 -4.82 -4.62 -3.10
N LEU A 82 -4.62 -5.75 -2.44
CA LEU A 82 -4.55 -5.83 -0.98
C LEU A 82 -3.09 -5.82 -0.56
N TYR A 83 -2.76 -4.94 0.39
CA TYR A 83 -1.41 -4.84 0.97
C TYR A 83 -1.43 -5.51 2.33
N LYS A 84 -0.92 -6.74 2.40
CA LYS A 84 -0.80 -7.49 3.64
C LYS A 84 0.49 -7.09 4.33
N LEU A 85 0.37 -6.36 5.43
CA LEU A 85 1.50 -5.75 6.11
C LEU A 85 2.20 -6.73 7.03
N ALA A 86 3.53 -6.66 7.07
CA ALA A 86 4.32 -7.42 8.01
C ALA A 86 4.11 -6.88 9.43
N ARG A 87 4.24 -7.77 10.42
CA ARG A 87 4.08 -7.41 11.82
C ARG A 87 5.02 -6.28 12.24
N GLU A 88 6.25 -6.31 11.74
CA GLU A 88 7.29 -5.33 12.02
C GLU A 88 6.90 -3.92 11.55
N ALA A 89 6.11 -3.83 10.48
CA ALA A 89 5.64 -2.54 9.98
C ALA A 89 4.76 -1.83 11.02
N PHE A 90 3.89 -2.57 11.70
CA PHE A 90 3.04 -2.01 12.75
C PHE A 90 3.86 -1.53 13.95
N GLY A 91 4.89 -2.29 14.32
CA GLY A 91 5.78 -1.90 15.41
C GLY A 91 6.54 -0.62 15.12
N LEU A 92 6.92 -0.42 13.86
CA LEU A 92 7.67 0.78 13.44
C LEU A 92 6.84 2.06 13.57
N PHE A 93 5.52 1.97 13.39
CA PHE A 93 4.60 3.12 13.43
C PHE A 93 3.59 2.99 14.57
N ALA A 94 3.97 2.35 15.65
CA ALA A 94 3.10 2.17 16.82
C ALA A 94 2.78 3.51 17.51
#